data_c10467983b8bc0a67029fb87a76d31a9
#
_entry.id   c10467983b8bc0a67029fb87a76d31a9
#
_cell.length_a   1.000
_cell.length_b   1.000
_cell.length_c   1.000
_cell.angle_alpha   90.00
_cell.angle_beta   90.00
_cell.angle_gamma   90.00
#
_symmetry.space_group_name_H-M   'P 1'
#
loop_
_entity.id
_entity.type
_entity.pdbx_description
1 polymer ?
#
loop_
_entity_poly.entity_id
_entity_poly.type
_entity_poly.pdbx_seq_one_letter_code
_entity_poly.pdbx_strand_id
1 'polypeptide(L)'
;AGALVRIEANQEVTLIRDYQNEVDELKEELEIAQGIEYNEVAVEEIRRKLNLKLSEFQGARNNLTSTHYDLKITKDDIKKAVEHKTNLKVKNQDMKVGKDADNEELLRLSNLKNILAEKVIDQSDATNSIAEAVIRSKTGFRNPKRPIGVFLFLGTSGVGKTETAKVLSEELTGSVDDLIRLDMSEYQQEHEVSKLIGAPPGYAGFGKGGILTNAVKSNPKSVVLLDEIEKAHPDVFNILLQVL
;
A
#
# COMPACT_ATOMS: atom_id res chain seq x y z
N ALA A 1 -20.42 28.79 -0.21
CA ALA A 1 -19.97 29.00 1.18
C ALA A 1 -19.10 27.85 1.70
N GLY A 2 -19.51 26.56 1.58
CA GLY A 2 -18.76 25.44 2.14
C GLY A 2 -17.38 25.18 1.52
N ALA A 3 -17.15 25.52 0.26
CA ALA A 3 -15.85 25.34 -0.40
C ALA A 3 -14.82 26.40 0.05
N LEU A 4 -15.25 27.62 0.27
CA LEU A 4 -14.39 28.72 0.76
C LEU A 4 -13.91 28.44 2.18
N VAL A 5 -14.77 28.01 3.09
CA VAL A 5 -14.43 27.64 4.47
C VAL A 5 -13.42 26.49 4.52
N ARG A 6 -13.51 25.51 3.59
CA ARG A 6 -12.52 24.42 3.49
C ARG A 6 -11.16 24.90 2.98
N ILE A 7 -11.12 25.88 2.08
CA ILE A 7 -9.86 26.43 1.57
C ILE A 7 -9.15 27.21 2.67
N GLU A 8 -9.88 28.04 3.42
CA GLU A 8 -9.33 28.80 4.56
C GLU A 8 -8.82 27.89 5.67
N ALA A 9 -9.59 26.87 6.06
CA ALA A 9 -9.16 25.88 7.04
C ALA A 9 -7.91 25.10 6.59
N ASN A 10 -7.79 24.75 5.30
CA ASN A 10 -6.61 24.10 4.77
C ASN A 10 -5.37 25.01 4.79
N GLN A 11 -5.52 26.31 4.56
CA GLN A 11 -4.41 27.27 4.62
C GLN A 11 -3.91 27.44 6.06
N GLU A 12 -4.81 27.56 7.04
CA GLU A 12 -4.46 27.68 8.45
C GLU A 12 -3.80 26.41 9.01
N VAL A 13 -4.29 25.21 8.62
CA VAL A 13 -3.68 23.94 8.99
C VAL A 13 -2.28 23.80 8.37
N THR A 14 -2.09 24.27 7.13
CA THR A 14 -0.77 24.27 6.48
C THR A 14 0.19 25.20 7.22
N LEU A 15 -0.25 26.39 7.56
CA LEU A 15 0.54 27.36 8.33
C LEU A 15 0.98 26.81 9.70
N ILE A 16 0.08 26.14 10.42
CA ILE A 16 0.40 25.50 11.71
C ILE A 16 1.46 24.41 11.52
N ARG A 17 1.37 23.61 10.45
CA ARG A 17 2.35 22.58 10.16
C ARG A 17 3.73 23.17 9.82
N ASP A 18 3.76 24.27 9.09
CA ASP A 18 5.01 24.95 8.74
C ASP A 18 5.68 25.53 10.01
N TYR A 19 4.92 26.16 10.91
CA TYR A 19 5.42 26.56 12.21
C TYR A 19 5.94 25.41 13.07
N GLN A 20 5.26 24.25 13.03
CA GLN A 20 5.72 23.05 13.73
C GLN A 20 7.07 22.57 13.25
N ASN A 21 7.25 22.50 11.92
CA ASN A 21 8.52 22.10 11.31
C ASN A 21 9.66 23.05 11.70
N GLU A 22 9.43 24.38 11.64
CA GLU A 22 10.43 25.39 12.04
C GLU A 22 10.79 25.26 13.54
N VAL A 23 9.84 24.95 14.40
CA VAL A 23 10.09 24.70 15.83
C VAL A 23 10.93 23.46 16.05
N ASP A 24 10.68 22.39 15.29
CA ASP A 24 11.42 21.13 15.43
C ASP A 24 12.85 21.27 14.88
N GLU A 25 13.06 22.00 13.77
CA GLU A 25 14.39 22.37 13.27
C GLU A 25 15.21 23.20 14.30
N LEU A 26 14.59 24.21 14.91
CA LEU A 26 15.27 25.04 15.93
C LEU A 26 15.61 24.24 17.20
N LYS A 27 14.86 23.20 17.54
CA LYS A 27 15.21 22.28 18.64
C LYS A 27 16.42 21.44 18.31
N GLU A 28 16.49 20.91 17.09
CA GLU A 28 17.67 20.15 16.63
C GLU A 28 18.91 21.03 16.60
N GLU A 29 18.81 22.28 16.08
CA GLU A 29 19.92 23.25 16.12
C GLU A 29 20.37 23.54 17.58
N LEU A 30 19.42 23.64 18.50
CA LEU A 30 19.73 23.86 19.90
C LEU A 30 20.49 22.68 20.52
N GLU A 31 20.08 21.45 20.22
CA GLU A 31 20.78 20.25 20.70
C GLU A 31 22.20 20.17 20.14
N ILE A 32 22.38 20.48 18.87
CA ILE A 32 23.70 20.50 18.22
C ILE A 32 24.60 21.59 18.87
N ALA A 33 24.07 22.79 19.06
CA ALA A 33 24.81 23.90 19.69
C ALA A 33 25.22 23.63 21.14
N GLN A 34 24.46 22.78 21.86
CA GLN A 34 24.78 22.36 23.22
C GLN A 34 25.78 21.20 23.27
N GLY A 35 25.92 20.42 22.16
CA GLY A 35 26.69 19.16 22.15
C GLY A 35 28.12 19.24 21.63
N ILE A 36 28.47 20.16 20.74
CA ILE A 36 29.74 20.11 19.99
C ILE A 36 30.75 21.20 20.40
N GLU A 37 30.34 22.42 20.58
CA GLU A 37 31.12 23.53 21.16
C GLU A 37 30.14 24.44 21.87
N TYR A 38 30.12 24.40 23.20
CA TYR A 38 29.22 25.24 23.98
C TYR A 38 29.54 26.72 23.76
N ASN A 39 28.80 27.34 22.85
CA ASN A 39 28.83 28.77 22.62
C ASN A 39 27.57 29.41 23.26
N GLU A 40 27.75 29.98 24.45
CA GLU A 40 26.67 30.54 25.25
C GLU A 40 25.84 31.60 24.51
N VAL A 41 26.51 32.40 23.66
CA VAL A 41 25.86 33.45 22.85
C VAL A 41 24.99 32.83 21.75
N ALA A 42 25.48 31.79 21.06
CA ALA A 42 24.74 31.12 20.01
C ALA A 42 23.53 30.36 20.59
N VAL A 43 23.71 29.68 21.72
CA VAL A 43 22.62 28.99 22.44
C VAL A 43 21.52 29.95 22.89
N GLU A 44 21.87 31.14 23.40
CA GLU A 44 20.92 32.15 23.82
C GLU A 44 20.14 32.72 22.62
N GLU A 45 20.80 32.93 21.49
CA GLU A 45 20.16 33.37 20.25
C GLU A 45 19.16 32.37 19.70
N ILE A 46 19.53 31.08 19.64
CA ILE A 46 18.65 29.99 19.20
C ILE A 46 17.44 29.85 20.15
N ARG A 47 17.65 29.92 21.46
CA ARG A 47 16.56 29.93 22.46
C ARG A 47 15.59 31.08 22.26
N ARG A 48 16.09 32.24 21.92
CA ARG A 48 15.25 33.43 21.65
C ARG A 48 14.39 33.22 20.42
N LYS A 49 14.98 32.69 19.33
CA LYS A 49 14.25 32.33 18.11
C LYS A 49 13.20 31.25 18.36
N LEU A 50 13.56 30.20 19.12
CA LEU A 50 12.65 29.13 19.48
C LEU A 50 11.45 29.63 20.32
N ASN A 51 11.67 30.49 21.31
CA ASN A 51 10.59 31.04 22.12
C ASN A 51 9.65 31.92 21.30
N LEU A 52 10.18 32.69 20.34
CA LEU A 52 9.37 33.51 19.45
C LEU A 52 8.49 32.61 18.57
N LYS A 53 9.08 31.59 17.95
CA LYS A 53 8.36 30.64 17.09
C LYS A 53 7.32 29.83 17.85
N LEU A 54 7.60 29.41 19.08
CA LEU A 54 6.63 28.75 19.95
C LEU A 54 5.44 29.65 20.24
N SER A 55 5.67 30.98 20.47
CA SER A 55 4.59 31.95 20.68
C SER A 55 3.71 32.12 19.43
N GLU A 56 4.33 32.20 18.23
CA GLU A 56 3.62 32.24 16.94
C GLU A 56 2.80 30.98 16.68
N PHE A 57 3.38 29.82 16.92
CA PHE A 57 2.70 28.53 16.81
C PHE A 57 1.49 28.41 17.76
N GLN A 58 1.66 28.80 19.02
CA GLN A 58 0.56 28.82 19.99
C GLN A 58 -0.54 29.80 19.59
N GLY A 59 -0.17 30.98 19.09
CA GLY A 59 -1.14 31.97 18.59
C GLY A 59 -1.94 31.44 17.40
N ALA A 60 -1.29 30.87 16.42
CA ALA A 60 -1.95 30.26 15.27
C ALA A 60 -2.88 29.09 15.66
N ARG A 61 -2.43 28.26 16.60
CA ARG A 61 -3.23 27.14 17.13
C ARG A 61 -4.46 27.60 17.88
N ASN A 62 -4.34 28.66 18.71
CA ASN A 62 -5.45 29.21 19.45
C ASN A 62 -6.48 29.89 18.53
N ASN A 63 -6.04 30.56 17.47
CA ASN A 63 -6.92 31.09 16.45
C ASN A 63 -7.73 30.02 15.74
N LEU A 64 -7.12 28.89 15.40
CA LEU A 64 -7.82 27.75 14.77
C LEU A 64 -8.87 27.15 15.72
N THR A 65 -8.57 27.06 17.02
CA THR A 65 -9.54 26.52 18.00
C THR A 65 -10.67 27.49 18.37
N SER A 66 -10.45 28.79 18.19
CA SER A 66 -11.48 29.82 18.43
C SER A 66 -12.43 30.02 17.24
N THR A 67 -11.99 29.69 16.04
CA THR A 67 -12.84 29.67 14.84
C THR A 67 -13.64 28.37 14.84
N HIS A 68 -14.95 28.45 15.03
CA HIS A 68 -15.86 27.29 14.98
C HIS A 68 -15.96 26.80 13.54
N TYR A 69 -14.92 26.11 13.04
CA TYR A 69 -15.03 25.29 11.83
C TYR A 69 -15.78 24.02 12.20
N ASP A 70 -16.94 23.80 11.59
CA ASP A 70 -17.64 22.52 11.64
C ASP A 70 -16.86 21.51 10.77
N LEU A 71 -15.65 21.17 11.24
CA LEU A 71 -14.71 20.27 10.57
C LEU A 71 -15.23 18.84 10.73
N LYS A 72 -16.14 18.47 9.87
CA LYS A 72 -16.53 17.06 9.72
C LYS A 72 -15.38 16.33 9.02
N ILE A 73 -14.65 15.52 9.78
CA ILE A 73 -13.67 14.59 9.22
C ILE A 73 -14.43 13.62 8.31
N THR A 74 -14.11 13.66 7.02
CA THR A 74 -14.70 12.76 6.05
C THR A 74 -13.88 11.46 5.94
N LYS A 75 -14.50 10.40 5.40
CA LYS A 75 -13.77 9.17 5.09
C LYS A 75 -12.58 9.40 4.17
N ASP A 76 -12.71 10.34 3.23
CA ASP A 76 -11.62 10.69 2.31
C ASP A 76 -10.45 11.39 3.02
N ASP A 77 -10.71 12.17 4.06
CA ASP A 77 -9.64 12.81 4.86
C ASP A 77 -8.84 11.75 5.63
N ILE A 78 -9.55 10.78 6.22
CA ILE A 78 -8.90 9.63 6.89
C ILE A 78 -8.10 8.81 5.90
N LYS A 79 -8.66 8.53 4.72
CA LYS A 79 -8.00 7.78 3.65
C LYS A 79 -6.68 8.45 3.24
N LYS A 80 -6.70 9.74 2.91
CA LYS A 80 -5.50 10.50 2.53
C LYS A 80 -4.45 10.51 3.66
N ALA A 81 -4.88 10.67 4.91
CA ALA A 81 -3.96 10.65 6.04
C ALA A 81 -3.28 9.28 6.23
N VAL A 82 -4.01 8.18 6.05
CA VAL A 82 -3.47 6.82 6.12
C VAL A 82 -2.55 6.56 4.94
N GLU A 83 -2.94 6.90 3.71
CA GLU A 83 -2.11 6.75 2.51
C GLU A 83 -0.78 7.51 2.63
N HIS A 84 -0.83 8.74 3.14
CA HIS A 84 0.38 9.55 3.34
C HIS A 84 1.31 8.96 4.41
N LYS A 85 0.76 8.44 5.50
CA LYS A 85 1.55 7.90 6.63
C LYS A 85 2.11 6.50 6.35
N THR A 86 1.40 5.68 5.57
CA THR A 86 1.77 4.27 5.34
C THR A 86 2.36 4.01 3.97
N ASN A 87 2.29 4.98 3.03
CA ASN A 87 2.58 4.80 1.61
C ASN A 87 1.77 3.66 0.94
N LEU A 88 0.65 3.26 1.54
CA LEU A 88 -0.25 2.23 1.03
C LEU A 88 -1.49 2.88 0.44
N LYS A 89 -1.90 2.48 -0.76
CA LYS A 89 -3.18 2.92 -1.34
C LYS A 89 -4.34 2.29 -0.59
N VAL A 90 -5.18 3.12 0.03
CA VAL A 90 -6.41 2.69 0.72
C VAL A 90 -7.56 2.69 -0.28
N LYS A 91 -8.13 1.52 -0.57
CA LYS A 91 -9.30 1.41 -1.45
C LYS A 91 -10.58 1.72 -0.68
N ASN A 92 -11.59 2.23 -1.39
CA ASN A 92 -12.90 2.55 -0.79
C ASN A 92 -13.58 1.31 -0.17
N GLN A 93 -13.23 0.11 -0.64
CA GLN A 93 -13.71 -1.16 -0.08
C GLN A 93 -13.14 -1.44 1.33
N ASP A 94 -11.91 -0.99 1.62
CA ASP A 94 -11.28 -1.19 2.93
C ASP A 94 -11.88 -0.28 4.02
N MET A 95 -12.68 0.71 3.63
CA MET A 95 -13.37 1.63 4.55
C MET A 95 -14.79 1.18 4.96
N LYS A 96 -15.28 0.09 4.37
CA LYS A 96 -16.54 -0.55 4.81
C LYS A 96 -16.23 -1.43 6.02
N VAL A 97 -16.64 -0.99 7.21
CA VAL A 97 -16.48 -1.74 8.46
C VAL A 97 -17.86 -2.18 8.92
N GLY A 98 -18.05 -3.49 9.13
CA GLY A 98 -19.25 -4.06 9.73
C GLY A 98 -19.86 -5.24 8.95
N LYS A 99 -20.91 -5.82 9.49
CA LYS A 99 -21.62 -6.99 8.94
C LYS A 99 -22.12 -6.82 7.49
N ASP A 100 -22.37 -5.58 7.07
CA ASP A 100 -22.83 -5.29 5.70
C ASP A 100 -21.69 -5.43 4.68
N ALA A 101 -20.45 -5.14 5.07
CA ALA A 101 -19.27 -5.33 4.21
C ALA A 101 -18.97 -6.81 3.99
N ASP A 102 -19.09 -7.61 5.04
CA ASP A 102 -18.89 -9.08 4.97
C ASP A 102 -19.95 -9.73 4.09
N ASN A 103 -21.20 -9.29 4.19
CA ASN A 103 -22.30 -9.81 3.36
C ASN A 103 -22.14 -9.43 1.87
N GLU A 104 -21.72 -8.20 1.56
CA GLU A 104 -21.49 -7.78 0.18
C GLU A 104 -20.29 -8.53 -0.45
N GLU A 105 -19.23 -8.76 0.33
CA GLU A 105 -18.08 -9.56 -0.10
C GLU A 105 -18.47 -11.03 -0.32
N LEU A 106 -19.27 -11.61 0.57
CA LEU A 106 -19.78 -12.98 0.40
C LEU A 106 -20.68 -13.11 -0.83
N LEU A 107 -21.53 -12.12 -1.11
CA LEU A 107 -22.37 -12.11 -2.32
C LEU A 107 -21.53 -12.03 -3.59
N ARG A 108 -20.48 -11.21 -3.63
CA ARG A 108 -19.54 -11.16 -4.75
C ARG A 108 -18.83 -12.49 -4.95
N LEU A 109 -18.34 -13.10 -3.87
CA LEU A 109 -17.64 -14.38 -3.93
C LEU A 109 -18.58 -15.53 -4.34
N SER A 110 -19.85 -15.51 -3.92
CA SER A 110 -20.83 -16.50 -4.37
C SER A 110 -21.10 -16.42 -5.86
N ASN A 111 -20.96 -15.22 -6.43
CA ASN A 111 -21.15 -14.97 -7.86
C ASN A 111 -19.87 -15.14 -8.69
N LEU A 112 -18.70 -15.24 -8.04
CA LEU A 112 -17.40 -15.33 -8.69
C LEU A 112 -17.32 -16.46 -9.73
N LYS A 113 -17.91 -17.60 -9.40
CA LYS A 113 -17.97 -18.76 -10.31
C LYS A 113 -18.69 -18.42 -11.62
N ASN A 114 -19.84 -17.75 -11.53
CA ASN A 114 -20.62 -17.38 -12.72
C ASN A 114 -19.90 -16.32 -13.56
N ILE A 115 -19.33 -15.33 -12.91
CA ILE A 115 -18.57 -14.26 -13.57
C ILE A 115 -17.34 -14.80 -14.30
N LEU A 116 -16.58 -15.69 -13.64
CA LEU A 116 -15.45 -16.34 -14.27
C LEU A 116 -15.87 -17.21 -15.48
N ALA A 117 -16.96 -17.97 -15.35
CA ALA A 117 -17.47 -18.81 -16.44
C ALA A 117 -17.99 -17.99 -17.62
N GLU A 118 -18.55 -16.80 -17.39
CA GLU A 118 -19.03 -15.90 -18.43
C GLU A 118 -17.90 -15.21 -19.18
N LYS A 119 -16.86 -14.74 -18.44
CA LYS A 119 -15.73 -14.00 -19.01
C LYS A 119 -14.65 -14.90 -19.62
N VAL A 120 -14.50 -16.15 -19.12
CA VAL A 120 -13.48 -17.12 -19.56
C VAL A 120 -14.18 -18.33 -20.16
N ILE A 121 -14.29 -18.33 -21.49
CA ILE A 121 -15.04 -19.34 -22.25
C ILE A 121 -14.25 -20.66 -22.30
N ASP A 122 -14.96 -21.78 -22.23
CA ASP A 122 -14.44 -23.17 -22.35
C ASP A 122 -13.36 -23.58 -21.32
N GLN A 123 -13.35 -22.93 -20.14
CA GLN A 123 -12.41 -23.24 -19.06
C GLN A 123 -13.15 -23.49 -17.73
N SER A 124 -14.30 -24.20 -17.78
CA SER A 124 -15.20 -24.41 -16.64
C SER A 124 -14.49 -25.06 -15.45
N ASP A 125 -13.64 -26.05 -15.67
CA ASP A 125 -12.94 -26.77 -14.59
C ASP A 125 -11.92 -25.89 -13.89
N ALA A 126 -11.18 -25.08 -14.66
CA ALA A 126 -10.20 -24.13 -14.12
C ALA A 126 -10.91 -23.02 -13.33
N THR A 127 -11.95 -22.41 -13.88
CA THR A 127 -12.72 -21.33 -13.24
C THR A 127 -13.43 -21.80 -11.98
N ASN A 128 -13.97 -23.03 -11.99
CA ASN A 128 -14.57 -23.64 -10.80
C ASN A 128 -13.54 -23.86 -9.69
N SER A 129 -12.37 -24.42 -10.03
CA SER A 129 -11.29 -24.68 -9.07
C SER A 129 -10.79 -23.39 -8.40
N ILE A 130 -10.67 -22.32 -9.19
CA ILE A 130 -10.29 -20.99 -8.68
C ILE A 130 -11.35 -20.44 -7.72
N ALA A 131 -12.62 -20.44 -8.15
CA ALA A 131 -13.72 -19.93 -7.35
C ALA A 131 -13.83 -20.67 -6.01
N GLU A 132 -13.74 -22.00 -6.02
CA GLU A 132 -13.77 -22.82 -4.80
C GLU A 132 -12.59 -22.53 -3.86
N ALA A 133 -11.38 -22.32 -4.39
CA ALA A 133 -10.22 -21.99 -3.56
C ALA A 133 -10.38 -20.61 -2.91
N VAL A 134 -10.90 -19.63 -3.65
CA VAL A 134 -11.17 -18.29 -3.13
C VAL A 134 -12.25 -18.34 -2.05
N ILE A 135 -13.35 -19.05 -2.29
CA ILE A 135 -14.44 -19.21 -1.30
C ILE A 135 -13.91 -19.89 -0.03
N ARG A 136 -13.16 -20.99 -0.16
CA ARG A 136 -12.54 -21.68 0.99
C ARG A 136 -11.65 -20.77 1.82
N SER A 137 -10.93 -19.86 1.19
CA SER A 137 -10.05 -18.94 1.90
C SER A 137 -10.78 -18.02 2.89
N LYS A 138 -12.07 -17.82 2.70
CA LYS A 138 -12.93 -16.96 3.54
C LYS A 138 -13.64 -17.71 4.67
N THR A 139 -13.58 -19.04 4.70
CA THR A 139 -14.22 -19.84 5.73
C THR A 139 -13.49 -19.91 7.08
N GLY A 140 -12.43 -19.11 7.25
CA GLY A 140 -11.72 -18.98 8.54
C GLY A 140 -10.59 -19.99 8.78
N PHE A 141 -10.43 -21.01 7.95
CA PHE A 141 -9.37 -22.04 8.09
C PHE A 141 -8.07 -21.67 7.33
N ARG A 142 -7.87 -20.40 7.04
CA ARG A 142 -6.72 -19.90 6.26
C ARG A 142 -5.52 -19.64 7.16
N ASN A 143 -4.32 -20.03 6.68
CA ASN A 143 -3.08 -19.51 7.23
C ASN A 143 -2.85 -18.06 6.73
N PRO A 144 -2.85 -17.05 7.63
CA PRO A 144 -2.69 -15.65 7.21
C PRO A 144 -1.31 -15.33 6.61
N LYS A 145 -0.33 -16.20 6.79
CA LYS A 145 1.04 -16.03 6.26
C LYS A 145 1.22 -16.59 4.85
N ARG A 146 0.19 -17.20 4.27
CA ARG A 146 0.25 -17.81 2.93
C ARG A 146 -0.72 -17.14 1.96
N PRO A 147 -0.48 -17.25 0.65
CA PRO A 147 -1.43 -16.81 -0.37
C PRO A 147 -2.82 -17.44 -0.20
N ILE A 148 -3.84 -16.78 -0.69
CA ILE A 148 -5.22 -17.28 -0.72
C ILE A 148 -5.34 -18.58 -1.52
N GLY A 149 -4.64 -18.64 -2.64
CA GLY A 149 -4.54 -19.79 -3.52
C GLY A 149 -3.35 -19.65 -4.44
N VAL A 150 -2.86 -20.78 -4.89
CA VAL A 150 -1.77 -20.90 -5.86
C VAL A 150 -2.26 -21.78 -6.98
N PHE A 151 -2.16 -21.29 -8.21
CA PHE A 151 -2.66 -21.96 -9.40
C PHE A 151 -1.56 -22.03 -10.45
N LEU A 152 -1.37 -23.20 -11.01
CA LEU A 152 -0.51 -23.40 -12.16
C LEU A 152 -1.41 -23.62 -13.40
N PHE A 153 -1.34 -22.69 -14.35
CA PHE A 153 -2.07 -22.79 -15.62
C PHE A 153 -1.20 -23.44 -16.68
N LEU A 154 -1.59 -24.61 -17.12
CA LEU A 154 -0.93 -25.34 -18.20
C LEU A 154 -1.82 -25.32 -19.44
N GLY A 155 -1.24 -25.13 -20.60
CA GLY A 155 -1.96 -25.14 -21.88
C GLY A 155 -1.25 -24.34 -22.96
N THR A 156 -1.73 -24.49 -24.18
CA THR A 156 -1.21 -23.79 -25.36
C THR A 156 -1.42 -22.30 -25.30
N SER A 157 -0.76 -21.54 -26.17
CA SER A 157 -0.97 -20.10 -26.27
C SER A 157 -2.42 -19.79 -26.68
N GLY A 158 -2.99 -18.70 -26.15
CA GLY A 158 -4.32 -18.24 -26.54
C GLY A 158 -5.51 -18.89 -25.83
N VAL A 159 -5.29 -19.86 -24.92
CA VAL A 159 -6.40 -20.56 -24.21
C VAL A 159 -6.98 -19.78 -23.02
N GLY A 160 -6.59 -18.52 -22.81
CA GLY A 160 -7.17 -17.66 -21.78
C GLY A 160 -6.44 -17.63 -20.44
N LYS A 161 -5.22 -18.21 -20.30
CA LYS A 161 -4.47 -18.24 -19.03
C LYS A 161 -4.28 -16.85 -18.40
N THR A 162 -3.74 -15.93 -19.18
CA THR A 162 -3.51 -14.54 -18.71
C THR A 162 -4.83 -13.78 -18.50
N GLU A 163 -5.85 -14.04 -19.32
CA GLU A 163 -7.16 -13.42 -19.18
C GLU A 163 -7.86 -13.86 -17.89
N THR A 164 -7.77 -15.14 -17.55
CA THR A 164 -8.27 -15.65 -16.26
C THR A 164 -7.65 -14.90 -15.07
N ALA A 165 -6.35 -14.64 -15.10
CA ALA A 165 -5.69 -13.88 -14.03
C ALA A 165 -6.16 -12.41 -13.95
N LYS A 166 -6.43 -11.76 -15.08
CA LYS A 166 -6.97 -10.39 -15.12
C LYS A 166 -8.39 -10.33 -14.57
N VAL A 167 -9.27 -11.22 -15.02
CA VAL A 167 -10.64 -11.31 -14.54
C VAL A 167 -10.65 -11.59 -13.04
N LEU A 168 -9.81 -12.51 -12.57
CA LEU A 168 -9.68 -12.80 -11.15
C LEU A 168 -9.21 -11.58 -10.36
N SER A 169 -8.25 -10.82 -10.88
CA SER A 169 -7.79 -9.58 -10.25
C SER A 169 -8.92 -8.57 -10.14
N GLU A 170 -9.63 -8.31 -11.23
CA GLU A 170 -10.76 -7.39 -11.27
C GLU A 170 -11.83 -7.74 -10.23
N GLU A 171 -12.20 -9.01 -10.13
CA GLU A 171 -13.23 -9.48 -9.21
C GLU A 171 -12.79 -9.46 -7.73
N LEU A 172 -11.53 -9.77 -7.45
CA LEU A 172 -11.02 -9.80 -6.07
C LEU A 172 -10.64 -8.41 -5.53
N THR A 173 -10.16 -7.54 -6.39
CA THR A 173 -9.57 -6.24 -5.98
C THR A 173 -10.38 -5.04 -6.46
N GLY A 174 -11.29 -5.24 -7.41
CA GLY A 174 -12.08 -4.19 -8.04
C GLY A 174 -11.37 -3.44 -9.17
N SER A 175 -10.14 -3.86 -9.54
CA SER A 175 -9.39 -3.26 -10.65
C SER A 175 -8.45 -4.26 -11.30
N VAL A 176 -8.36 -4.20 -12.62
CA VAL A 176 -7.34 -4.96 -13.38
C VAL A 176 -5.93 -4.42 -13.09
N ASP A 177 -5.80 -3.13 -12.77
CA ASP A 177 -4.51 -2.49 -12.48
C ASP A 177 -3.85 -3.02 -11.19
N ASP A 178 -4.58 -3.76 -10.38
CA ASP A 178 -4.06 -4.43 -9.18
C ASP A 178 -3.40 -5.79 -9.48
N LEU A 179 -3.41 -6.21 -10.74
CA LEU A 179 -2.66 -7.38 -11.20
C LEU A 179 -1.16 -7.06 -11.24
N ILE A 180 -0.40 -7.71 -10.38
CA ILE A 180 1.06 -7.66 -10.42
C ILE A 180 1.51 -8.70 -11.45
N ARG A 181 1.81 -8.27 -12.67
CA ARG A 181 2.29 -9.14 -13.73
C ARG A 181 3.81 -9.06 -13.83
N LEU A 182 4.46 -10.21 -13.78
CA LEU A 182 5.90 -10.37 -13.93
C LEU A 182 6.16 -11.38 -15.06
N ASP A 183 6.89 -10.96 -16.07
CA ASP A 183 7.35 -11.82 -17.15
C ASP A 183 8.63 -12.53 -16.71
N MET A 184 8.56 -13.84 -16.54
CA MET A 184 9.68 -14.62 -16.04
C MET A 184 10.80 -14.79 -17.06
N SER A 185 10.59 -14.41 -18.31
CA SER A 185 11.66 -14.33 -19.30
C SER A 185 12.70 -13.25 -18.97
N GLU A 186 12.37 -12.27 -18.13
CA GLU A 186 13.29 -11.25 -17.61
C GLU A 186 14.15 -11.77 -16.44
N TYR A 187 13.88 -12.97 -15.92
CA TYR A 187 14.52 -13.54 -14.72
C TYR A 187 15.18 -14.89 -15.01
N GLN A 188 15.87 -14.99 -16.15
CA GLN A 188 16.56 -16.21 -16.59
C GLN A 188 17.93 -16.41 -15.95
N GLN A 189 18.52 -15.35 -15.40
CA GLN A 189 19.86 -15.37 -14.84
C GLN A 189 19.83 -15.18 -13.32
N GLU A 190 20.78 -15.79 -12.61
CA GLU A 190 20.86 -15.78 -11.15
C GLU A 190 20.86 -14.34 -10.58
N HIS A 191 21.59 -13.41 -11.18
CA HIS A 191 21.65 -12.03 -10.70
C HIS A 191 20.33 -11.26 -10.86
N GLU A 192 19.45 -11.68 -11.75
CA GLU A 192 18.13 -11.07 -11.97
C GLU A 192 17.14 -11.49 -10.90
N VAL A 193 17.33 -12.65 -10.27
CA VAL A 193 16.51 -13.12 -9.15
C VAL A 193 16.56 -12.11 -7.98
N SER A 194 17.73 -11.50 -7.76
CA SER A 194 17.88 -10.44 -6.74
C SER A 194 17.05 -9.19 -7.03
N LYS A 195 16.73 -8.90 -8.30
CA LYS A 195 15.82 -7.80 -8.66
C LYS A 195 14.38 -8.09 -8.22
N LEU A 196 14.00 -9.37 -8.21
CA LEU A 196 12.65 -9.80 -7.87
C LEU A 196 12.35 -9.63 -6.38
N ILE A 197 13.26 -10.07 -5.51
CA ILE A 197 13.07 -10.10 -4.04
C ILE A 197 13.85 -9.02 -3.29
N GLY A 198 14.88 -8.46 -3.90
CA GLY A 198 15.82 -7.52 -3.27
C GLY A 198 17.19 -8.13 -3.02
N ALA A 199 18.19 -7.27 -2.81
CA ALA A 199 19.56 -7.69 -2.56
C ALA A 199 19.72 -8.34 -1.18
N PRO A 200 20.50 -9.44 -1.07
CA PRO A 200 20.79 -10.06 0.21
C PRO A 200 21.67 -9.15 1.11
N PRO A 201 21.75 -9.46 2.43
CA PRO A 201 22.59 -8.70 3.35
C PRO A 201 24.04 -8.61 2.87
N GLY A 202 24.62 -7.40 2.94
CA GLY A 202 25.99 -7.15 2.53
C GLY A 202 26.19 -6.71 1.06
N TYR A 203 25.14 -6.73 0.26
CA TYR A 203 25.18 -6.24 -1.13
C TYR A 203 24.58 -4.85 -1.28
N ALA A 204 25.06 -4.12 -2.30
CA ALA A 204 24.50 -2.79 -2.62
C ALA A 204 23.01 -2.89 -2.92
N GLY A 205 22.19 -2.03 -2.27
CA GLY A 205 20.72 -2.06 -2.40
C GLY A 205 20.00 -2.90 -1.35
N PHE A 206 20.71 -3.49 -0.38
CA PHE A 206 20.07 -4.16 0.75
C PHE A 206 19.08 -3.22 1.47
N GLY A 207 17.89 -3.74 1.79
CA GLY A 207 16.81 -2.98 2.45
C GLY A 207 15.87 -2.21 1.51
N LYS A 208 16.19 -2.06 0.21
CA LYS A 208 15.31 -1.40 -0.75
C LYS A 208 14.13 -2.28 -1.23
N GLY A 209 14.19 -3.60 -0.94
CA GLY A 209 13.25 -4.59 -1.46
C GLY A 209 13.44 -4.83 -2.97
N GLY A 210 12.74 -5.84 -3.50
CA GLY A 210 12.72 -6.15 -4.93
C GLY A 210 11.39 -5.73 -5.58
N ILE A 211 11.27 -5.95 -6.88
CA ILE A 211 10.09 -5.56 -7.67
C ILE A 211 8.84 -6.27 -7.11
N LEU A 212 8.88 -7.57 -6.92
CA LEU A 212 7.76 -8.34 -6.37
C LEU A 212 7.44 -7.94 -4.92
N THR A 213 8.46 -7.87 -4.06
CA THR A 213 8.26 -7.57 -2.65
C THR A 213 7.71 -6.16 -2.43
N ASN A 214 8.16 -5.18 -3.19
CA ASN A 214 7.66 -3.81 -3.11
C ASN A 214 6.24 -3.70 -3.69
N ALA A 215 5.95 -4.38 -4.81
CA ALA A 215 4.62 -4.38 -5.41
C ALA A 215 3.57 -4.99 -4.46
N VAL A 216 3.87 -6.15 -3.86
CA VAL A 216 2.97 -6.81 -2.90
C VAL A 216 2.85 -6.00 -1.60
N LYS A 217 3.93 -5.36 -1.15
CA LYS A 217 3.90 -4.48 0.02
C LYS A 217 3.02 -3.25 -0.21
N SER A 218 3.07 -2.68 -1.40
CA SER A 218 2.23 -1.53 -1.78
C SER A 218 0.77 -1.91 -2.01
N ASN A 219 0.51 -3.13 -2.45
CA ASN A 219 -0.83 -3.65 -2.71
C ASN A 219 -0.98 -5.08 -2.16
N PRO A 220 -1.21 -5.24 -0.83
CA PRO A 220 -1.27 -6.54 -0.17
C PRO A 220 -2.43 -7.44 -0.62
N LYS A 221 -3.49 -6.84 -1.17
CA LYS A 221 -4.64 -7.55 -1.73
C LYS A 221 -4.53 -7.57 -3.27
N SER A 222 -3.51 -8.19 -3.80
CA SER A 222 -3.26 -8.27 -5.24
C SER A 222 -3.25 -9.70 -5.74
N VAL A 223 -3.47 -9.87 -7.03
CA VAL A 223 -3.18 -11.12 -7.74
C VAL A 223 -1.80 -10.98 -8.36
N VAL A 224 -0.94 -11.97 -8.14
CA VAL A 224 0.39 -12.03 -8.74
C VAL A 224 0.36 -13.04 -9.88
N LEU A 225 0.67 -12.59 -11.08
CA LEU A 225 0.81 -13.43 -12.27
C LEU A 225 2.29 -13.53 -12.64
N LEU A 226 2.82 -14.75 -12.57
CA LEU A 226 4.14 -15.07 -13.06
C LEU A 226 3.96 -15.68 -14.46
N ASP A 227 4.15 -14.87 -15.49
CA ASP A 227 3.96 -15.30 -16.88
C ASP A 227 5.23 -15.98 -17.38
N GLU A 228 5.06 -17.02 -18.23
CA GLU A 228 6.15 -17.82 -18.81
C GLU A 228 7.10 -18.41 -17.74
N ILE A 229 6.53 -18.94 -16.66
CA ILE A 229 7.27 -19.44 -15.49
C ILE A 229 8.35 -20.46 -15.84
N GLU A 230 8.19 -21.20 -16.94
CA GLU A 230 9.15 -22.19 -17.44
C GLU A 230 10.48 -21.59 -17.92
N LYS A 231 10.51 -20.27 -18.16
CA LYS A 231 11.73 -19.54 -18.56
C LYS A 231 12.54 -19.02 -17.38
N ALA A 232 11.97 -19.06 -16.18
CA ALA A 232 12.61 -18.54 -14.99
C ALA A 232 13.86 -19.33 -14.59
N HIS A 233 14.83 -18.64 -13.98
CA HIS A 233 15.97 -19.32 -13.34
C HIS A 233 15.47 -20.26 -12.21
N PRO A 234 16.11 -21.43 -12.00
CA PRO A 234 15.70 -22.38 -10.94
C PRO A 234 15.56 -21.77 -9.54
N ASP A 235 16.35 -20.76 -9.20
CA ASP A 235 16.28 -20.10 -7.91
C ASP A 235 14.97 -19.33 -7.69
N VAL A 236 14.27 -18.92 -8.74
CA VAL A 236 12.92 -18.36 -8.63
C VAL A 236 11.97 -19.39 -8.01
N PHE A 237 12.05 -20.65 -8.43
CA PHE A 237 11.23 -21.73 -7.86
C PHE A 237 11.57 -21.97 -6.38
N ASN A 238 12.86 -21.93 -6.00
CA ASN A 238 13.28 -22.06 -4.61
C ASN A 238 12.69 -20.98 -3.71
N ILE A 239 12.59 -19.76 -4.22
CA ILE A 239 11.96 -18.63 -3.51
C ILE A 239 10.45 -18.84 -3.40
N LEU A 240 9.80 -19.22 -4.49
CA LEU A 240 8.37 -19.48 -4.51
C LEU A 240 7.96 -20.57 -3.52
N LEU A 241 8.75 -21.65 -3.39
CA LEU A 241 8.50 -22.72 -2.41
C LEU A 241 8.48 -22.25 -0.96
N GLN A 242 9.12 -21.12 -0.64
CA GLN A 242 9.08 -20.53 0.71
C GLN A 242 7.79 -19.74 0.96
N VAL A 243 7.16 -19.23 -0.11
CA VAL A 243 5.95 -18.42 -0.05
C VAL A 243 4.67 -19.28 -0.14
N LEU A 244 4.74 -20.37 -0.90
CA LEU A 244 3.65 -21.30 -1.17
C LEU A 244 3.52 -22.34 -0.06
#